data_cc8267e52f42d684a4b784c8136c314d
#
_entry.id   cc8267e52f42d684a4b784c8136c314d
#
_cell.length_a   1.000
_cell.length_b   1.000
_cell.length_c   1.000
_cell.angle_alpha   90.00
_cell.angle_beta   90.00
_cell.angle_gamma   90.00
#
_symmetry.space_group_name_H-M   'P 1'
#
loop_
_entity.id
_entity.type
_entity.pdbx_description
1 polymer ?
#
loop_
_entity_poly.entity_id
_entity_poly.type
_entity_poly.pdbx_seq_one_letter_code
_entity_poly.pdbx_strand_id
1 'polypeptide(L)'
;MYPENQAAGIAANRYGELMCQAAEDLGYDNDICGYARISLAYAAGVRVSRKYDPETGEYIIDPSTGKPLKDADGNVVMGEDGKPKKDPKTQTPYLQLDNLLEIEKLPDGPEKEKRLEAISPIRQMRIPQPDFVLCCNNICNCMTKWYENIARMCNIPLIMIDIPYNNTVEVHDENVKYVRAQFDKAIKQLEELTGKKFDEKKFEQACANANRTAKAWLKVCDFLQYKPAPYSGFDLFNHMADVVTARATVAAGDAFELLAKDLEETVKKGETTTPFPEKYRVMFEGIPCWPKLPALFKPLKTHGVNVTAVVYAPAFGFVYNNIDEMARAYYKAPNSVCIEQGVDWREGICRDNKVDGVLVHYNRSCKPWSGLHG
;
A
#
# COMPACT_ATOMS: atom_id res chain seq x y z
N MET A 1 -3.21 -14.97 -3.02
CA MET A 1 -3.30 -13.53 -3.33
C MET A 1 -3.27 -12.76 -2.02
N TYR A 2 -2.66 -11.60 -2.01
CA TYR A 2 -2.55 -10.76 -0.83
C TYR A 2 -3.63 -9.67 -0.90
N PRO A 3 -4.71 -9.72 -0.10
CA PRO A 3 -5.82 -8.77 -0.23
C PRO A 3 -5.43 -7.30 -0.07
N GLU A 4 -4.41 -7.00 0.74
CA GLU A 4 -3.89 -5.64 0.89
C GLU A 4 -3.33 -5.06 -0.40
N ASN A 5 -2.56 -5.85 -1.16
CA ASN A 5 -1.97 -5.38 -2.42
C ASN A 5 -3.05 -5.06 -3.45
N GLN A 6 -4.14 -5.85 -3.46
CA GLN A 6 -5.30 -5.56 -4.28
C GLN A 6 -5.93 -4.23 -3.88
N ALA A 7 -6.25 -4.07 -2.59
CA ALA A 7 -6.90 -2.86 -2.09
C ALA A 7 -6.03 -1.61 -2.28
N ALA A 8 -4.73 -1.71 -2.02
CA ALA A 8 -3.78 -0.63 -2.25
C ALA A 8 -3.69 -0.24 -3.73
N GLY A 9 -3.64 -1.23 -4.64
CA GLY A 9 -3.64 -0.99 -6.08
C GLY A 9 -4.93 -0.31 -6.57
N ILE A 10 -6.08 -0.72 -6.06
CA ILE A 10 -7.37 -0.09 -6.36
C ILE A 10 -7.42 1.35 -5.83
N ALA A 11 -6.97 1.58 -4.60
CA ALA A 11 -6.93 2.90 -3.98
C ALA A 11 -5.98 3.85 -4.72
N ALA A 12 -4.79 3.40 -5.07
CA ALA A 12 -3.78 4.19 -5.79
C ALA A 12 -4.27 4.62 -7.19
N ASN A 13 -5.10 3.83 -7.83
CA ASN A 13 -5.68 4.12 -9.14
C ASN A 13 -7.00 4.92 -9.08
N ARG A 14 -7.35 5.50 -7.93
CA ARG A 14 -8.53 6.35 -7.72
C ARG A 14 -9.88 5.62 -7.81
N TYR A 15 -9.89 4.30 -7.78
CA TYR A 15 -11.13 3.51 -7.72
C TYR A 15 -11.63 3.29 -6.28
N GLY A 16 -10.81 3.68 -5.30
CA GLY A 16 -11.07 3.41 -3.89
C GLY A 16 -12.36 4.05 -3.37
N GLU A 17 -12.68 5.28 -3.79
CA GLU A 17 -13.90 5.97 -3.35
C GLU A 17 -15.16 5.22 -3.80
N LEU A 18 -15.22 4.80 -5.07
CA LEU A 18 -16.34 4.02 -5.61
C LEU A 18 -16.49 2.66 -4.91
N MET A 19 -15.38 1.97 -4.67
CA MET A 19 -15.40 0.67 -3.99
C MET A 19 -15.77 0.80 -2.51
N CYS A 20 -15.34 1.86 -1.83
CA CYS A 20 -15.75 2.13 -0.45
C CYS A 20 -17.25 2.44 -0.35
N GLN A 21 -17.79 3.23 -1.28
CA GLN A 21 -19.24 3.49 -1.35
C GLN A 21 -20.02 2.19 -1.58
N ALA A 22 -19.57 1.36 -2.51
CA ALA A 22 -20.18 0.06 -2.73
C ALA A 22 -20.19 -0.84 -1.48
N ALA A 23 -19.12 -0.78 -0.68
CA ALA A 23 -19.09 -1.51 0.59
C ALA A 23 -20.11 -0.96 1.60
N GLU A 24 -20.27 0.36 1.67
CA GLU A 24 -21.27 1.00 2.51
C GLU A 24 -22.71 0.62 2.06
N ASP A 25 -22.98 0.58 0.77
CA ASP A 25 -24.24 0.13 0.19
C ASP A 25 -24.52 -1.35 0.51
N LEU A 26 -23.48 -2.15 0.72
CA LEU A 26 -23.56 -3.55 1.19
C LEU A 26 -23.71 -3.66 2.73
N GLY A 27 -23.74 -2.55 3.45
CA GLY A 27 -23.93 -2.50 4.91
C GLY A 27 -22.66 -2.48 5.73
N TYR A 28 -21.48 -2.30 5.13
CA TYR A 28 -20.24 -2.11 5.86
C TYR A 28 -20.07 -0.66 6.30
N ASP A 29 -19.85 -0.45 7.60
CA ASP A 29 -19.70 0.88 8.19
C ASP A 29 -18.50 1.65 7.62
N ASN A 30 -18.65 2.97 7.47
CA ASN A 30 -17.60 3.85 6.97
C ASN A 30 -16.42 4.04 7.95
N ASP A 31 -16.54 3.59 9.20
CA ASP A 31 -15.46 3.51 10.18
C ASP A 31 -14.54 2.29 9.99
N ILE A 32 -14.93 1.36 9.14
CA ILE A 32 -14.05 0.24 8.76
C ILE A 32 -12.95 0.76 7.84
N CYS A 33 -11.75 0.20 7.99
CA CYS A 33 -10.58 0.53 7.16
C CYS A 33 -10.96 0.56 5.67
N GLY A 34 -10.56 1.62 4.96
CA GLY A 34 -10.85 1.78 3.52
C GLY A 34 -10.33 0.62 2.68
N TYR A 35 -9.16 0.04 3.01
CA TYR A 35 -8.65 -1.14 2.31
C TYR A 35 -9.55 -2.36 2.53
N ALA A 36 -10.04 -2.57 3.75
CA ALA A 36 -10.96 -3.66 4.04
C ALA A 36 -12.27 -3.49 3.24
N ARG A 37 -12.85 -2.29 3.23
CA ARG A 37 -14.06 -1.99 2.45
C ARG A 37 -13.87 -2.27 0.96
N ILE A 38 -12.77 -1.81 0.37
CA ILE A 38 -12.44 -2.08 -1.03
C ILE A 38 -12.42 -3.57 -1.32
N SER A 39 -11.72 -4.37 -0.49
CA SER A 39 -11.62 -5.81 -0.71
C SER A 39 -12.93 -6.55 -0.45
N LEU A 40 -13.73 -6.11 0.52
CA LEU A 40 -15.03 -6.70 0.83
C LEU A 40 -16.02 -6.46 -0.32
N ALA A 41 -16.08 -5.24 -0.87
CA ALA A 41 -16.87 -4.95 -2.06
C ALA A 41 -16.42 -5.80 -3.25
N TYR A 42 -15.10 -5.93 -3.43
CA TYR A 42 -14.55 -6.75 -4.51
C TYR A 42 -14.92 -8.24 -4.36
N ALA A 43 -14.84 -8.79 -3.14
CA ALA A 43 -15.22 -10.17 -2.84
C ALA A 43 -16.73 -10.41 -3.03
N ALA A 44 -17.56 -9.38 -2.82
CA ALA A 44 -19.00 -9.39 -3.11
C ALA A 44 -19.31 -9.29 -4.63
N GLY A 45 -18.30 -9.30 -5.47
CA GLY A 45 -18.49 -9.24 -6.93
C GLY A 45 -18.48 -7.83 -7.52
N VAL A 46 -18.38 -6.78 -6.69
CA VAL A 46 -18.36 -5.39 -7.20
C VAL A 46 -17.14 -5.14 -8.04
N ARG A 47 -17.32 -4.52 -9.19
CA ARG A 47 -16.28 -4.12 -10.14
C ARG A 47 -16.50 -2.67 -10.56
N VAL A 48 -15.41 -1.94 -10.75
CA VAL A 48 -15.44 -0.69 -11.47
C VAL A 48 -15.38 -0.98 -12.95
N SER A 49 -16.27 -0.41 -13.72
CA SER A 49 -16.35 -0.55 -15.17
C SER A 49 -16.42 0.83 -15.84
N ARG A 50 -16.13 0.87 -17.14
CA ARG A 50 -16.32 2.06 -17.96
C ARG A 50 -17.81 2.23 -18.28
N LYS A 51 -18.35 3.43 -18.06
CA LYS A 51 -19.73 3.74 -18.41
C LYS A 51 -19.90 3.80 -19.92
N TYR A 52 -20.95 3.21 -20.42
CA TYR A 52 -21.31 3.24 -21.84
C TYR A 52 -22.81 3.49 -22.01
N ASP A 53 -23.17 3.96 -23.19
CA ASP A 53 -24.57 4.10 -23.60
C ASP A 53 -25.11 2.71 -23.96
N PRO A 54 -26.20 2.24 -23.33
CA PRO A 54 -26.75 0.90 -23.58
C PRO A 54 -27.36 0.73 -24.97
N GLU A 55 -27.79 1.83 -25.63
CA GLU A 55 -28.41 1.78 -26.96
C GLU A 55 -27.33 1.70 -28.07
N THR A 56 -26.27 2.52 -27.95
CA THR A 56 -25.22 2.60 -28.97
C THR A 56 -24.01 1.71 -28.67
N GLY A 57 -23.81 1.33 -27.39
CA GLY A 57 -22.63 0.62 -26.92
C GLY A 57 -21.37 1.48 -26.84
N GLU A 58 -21.45 2.79 -27.13
CA GLU A 58 -20.33 3.71 -27.08
C GLU A 58 -20.00 4.14 -25.65
N TYR A 59 -18.69 4.29 -25.35
CA TYR A 59 -18.27 4.76 -24.03
C TYR A 59 -18.55 6.25 -23.84
N ILE A 60 -19.15 6.62 -22.73
CA ILE A 60 -19.46 8.00 -22.36
C ILE A 60 -18.20 8.64 -21.78
N ILE A 61 -17.61 9.58 -22.51
CA ILE A 61 -16.34 10.21 -22.16
C ILE A 61 -16.51 11.28 -21.09
N ASP A 62 -15.62 11.26 -20.08
CA ASP A 62 -15.51 12.28 -19.05
C ASP A 62 -14.62 13.45 -19.54
N PRO A 63 -15.19 14.62 -19.85
CA PRO A 63 -14.44 15.76 -20.36
C PRO A 63 -13.49 16.38 -19.33
N SER A 64 -13.64 16.06 -18.06
CA SER A 64 -12.76 16.55 -16.98
C SER A 64 -11.41 15.81 -16.92
N THR A 65 -11.33 14.64 -17.56
CA THR A 65 -10.15 13.77 -17.58
C THR A 65 -9.19 14.12 -18.73
N GLY A 66 -8.05 13.44 -18.75
CA GLY A 66 -7.07 13.59 -19.83
C GLY A 66 -5.94 14.53 -19.48
N LYS A 67 -4.92 14.53 -20.35
CA LYS A 67 -3.75 15.38 -20.22
C LYS A 67 -4.11 16.84 -20.56
N PRO A 68 -3.37 17.84 -20.07
CA PRO A 68 -3.52 19.20 -20.55
C PRO A 68 -3.30 19.27 -22.08
N LEU A 69 -4.22 19.94 -22.76
CA LEU A 69 -4.08 20.22 -24.19
C LEU A 69 -2.90 21.19 -24.39
N LYS A 70 -2.04 20.89 -25.32
CA LYS A 70 -0.90 21.74 -25.71
C LYS A 70 -1.10 22.28 -27.11
N ASP A 71 -0.67 23.53 -27.33
CA ASP A 71 -0.57 24.13 -28.66
C ASP A 71 0.64 23.60 -29.47
N ALA A 72 0.85 24.11 -30.64
CA ALA A 72 1.95 23.71 -31.55
C ALA A 72 3.34 24.02 -30.95
N ASP A 73 3.45 25.00 -30.06
CA ASP A 73 4.66 25.41 -29.37
C ASP A 73 4.90 24.66 -28.05
N GLY A 74 3.98 23.76 -27.67
CA GLY A 74 4.04 22.94 -26.46
C GLY A 74 3.50 23.62 -25.20
N ASN A 75 2.92 24.81 -25.28
CA ASN A 75 2.33 25.52 -24.15
C ASN A 75 0.95 24.95 -23.81
N VAL A 76 0.58 25.02 -22.54
CA VAL A 76 -0.73 24.55 -22.07
C VAL A 76 -1.83 25.54 -22.49
N VAL A 77 -2.82 25.05 -23.22
CA VAL A 77 -3.99 25.84 -23.63
C VAL A 77 -4.93 26.00 -22.43
N MET A 78 -5.24 27.25 -22.07
CA MET A 78 -6.15 27.58 -20.96
C MET A 78 -7.58 27.75 -21.44
N GLY A 79 -8.54 27.32 -20.62
CA GLY A 79 -9.96 27.59 -20.83
C GLY A 79 -10.39 28.97 -20.33
N GLU A 80 -11.60 29.40 -20.65
CA GLU A 80 -12.18 30.66 -20.17
C GLU A 80 -12.35 30.69 -18.64
N ASP A 81 -12.43 29.53 -18.01
CA ASP A 81 -12.50 29.36 -16.56
C ASP A 81 -11.10 29.42 -15.88
N GLY A 82 -10.06 29.72 -16.61
CA GLY A 82 -8.68 29.79 -16.12
C GLY A 82 -8.05 28.42 -15.82
N LYS A 83 -8.67 27.31 -16.24
CA LYS A 83 -8.12 25.97 -16.07
C LYS A 83 -7.55 25.42 -17.39
N PRO A 84 -6.56 24.53 -17.32
CA PRO A 84 -6.05 23.85 -18.51
C PRO A 84 -7.16 23.08 -19.24
N LYS A 85 -7.35 23.36 -20.54
CA LYS A 85 -8.19 22.52 -21.40
C LYS A 85 -7.62 21.10 -21.44
N LYS A 86 -8.50 20.13 -21.58
CA LYS A 86 -8.12 18.71 -21.67
C LYS A 86 -8.02 18.28 -23.14
N ASP A 87 -7.01 17.49 -23.44
CA ASP A 87 -6.83 16.90 -24.77
C ASP A 87 -7.88 15.80 -24.98
N PRO A 88 -8.83 15.96 -25.92
CA PRO A 88 -9.89 15.00 -26.18
C PRO A 88 -9.38 13.58 -26.47
N LYS A 89 -8.18 13.45 -27.07
CA LYS A 89 -7.58 12.17 -27.42
C LYS A 89 -7.11 11.37 -26.20
N THR A 90 -6.96 12.02 -25.06
CA THR A 90 -6.46 11.41 -23.82
C THR A 90 -7.54 11.32 -22.73
N GLN A 91 -8.75 11.80 -23.02
CA GLN A 91 -9.89 11.67 -22.11
C GLN A 91 -10.28 10.21 -21.93
N THR A 92 -10.81 9.90 -20.76
CA THR A 92 -11.23 8.54 -20.40
C THR A 92 -12.74 8.48 -20.17
N PRO A 93 -13.36 7.33 -20.34
CA PRO A 93 -14.77 7.15 -20.02
C PRO A 93 -15.06 7.44 -18.54
N TYR A 94 -16.28 7.91 -18.26
CA TYR A 94 -16.83 7.89 -16.90
C TYR A 94 -16.77 6.47 -16.35
N LEU A 95 -16.61 6.37 -15.05
CA LEU A 95 -16.63 5.11 -14.33
C LEU A 95 -17.99 4.87 -13.69
N GLN A 96 -18.38 3.62 -13.58
CA GLN A 96 -19.57 3.15 -12.88
C GLN A 96 -19.24 1.88 -12.10
N LEU A 97 -20.13 1.51 -11.19
CA LEU A 97 -20.07 0.20 -10.53
C LEU A 97 -20.85 -0.83 -11.33
N ASP A 98 -20.31 -2.04 -11.33
CA ASP A 98 -20.94 -3.22 -11.91
C ASP A 98 -20.76 -4.41 -10.95
N ASN A 99 -21.51 -5.49 -11.15
CA ASN A 99 -21.35 -6.69 -10.33
C ASN A 99 -21.04 -7.89 -11.23
N LEU A 100 -19.84 -8.43 -11.06
CA LEU A 100 -19.36 -9.57 -11.86
C LEU A 100 -20.22 -10.83 -11.66
N LEU A 101 -20.67 -11.09 -10.42
CA LEU A 101 -21.49 -12.26 -10.14
C LEU A 101 -22.87 -12.18 -10.81
N GLU A 102 -23.41 -10.96 -10.97
CA GLU A 102 -24.64 -10.76 -11.73
C GLU A 102 -24.40 -10.89 -13.23
N ILE A 103 -23.28 -10.38 -13.74
CA ILE A 103 -22.90 -10.52 -15.16
C ILE A 103 -22.73 -11.99 -15.53
N GLU A 104 -22.11 -12.79 -14.67
CA GLU A 104 -21.89 -14.21 -14.92
C GLU A 104 -23.19 -15.02 -15.04
N LYS A 105 -24.27 -14.56 -14.38
CA LYS A 105 -25.61 -15.17 -14.48
C LYS A 105 -26.35 -14.81 -15.76
N LEU A 106 -25.93 -13.78 -16.49
CA LEU A 106 -26.57 -13.39 -17.74
C LEU A 106 -26.40 -14.49 -18.80
N PRO A 107 -27.37 -14.67 -19.69
CA PRO A 107 -27.20 -15.48 -20.88
C PRO A 107 -26.01 -15.00 -21.71
N ASP A 108 -25.34 -15.93 -22.40
CA ASP A 108 -24.29 -15.55 -23.33
C ASP A 108 -24.88 -14.70 -24.47
N GLY A 109 -24.26 -13.57 -24.74
CA GLY A 109 -24.74 -12.62 -25.73
C GLY A 109 -24.14 -11.21 -25.58
N PRO A 110 -24.57 -10.28 -26.44
CA PRO A 110 -23.94 -8.96 -26.55
C PRO A 110 -23.93 -8.15 -25.26
N GLU A 111 -24.96 -8.25 -24.42
CA GLU A 111 -25.00 -7.56 -23.13
C GLU A 111 -23.92 -8.04 -22.18
N LYS A 112 -23.82 -9.35 -21.98
CA LYS A 112 -22.79 -9.98 -21.13
C LYS A 112 -21.38 -9.62 -21.61
N GLU A 113 -21.16 -9.76 -22.93
CA GLU A 113 -19.87 -9.46 -23.55
C GLU A 113 -19.49 -7.99 -23.34
N LYS A 114 -20.45 -7.06 -23.56
CA LYS A 114 -20.19 -5.61 -23.38
C LYS A 114 -19.88 -5.25 -21.93
N ARG A 115 -20.60 -5.82 -20.98
CA ARG A 115 -20.32 -5.58 -19.54
C ARG A 115 -18.95 -6.10 -19.12
N LEU A 116 -18.58 -7.30 -19.58
CA LEU A 116 -17.24 -7.87 -19.34
C LEU A 116 -16.14 -7.02 -20.02
N GLU A 117 -16.39 -6.56 -21.24
CA GLU A 117 -15.50 -5.65 -21.96
C GLU A 117 -15.30 -4.35 -21.20
N ALA A 118 -16.36 -3.77 -20.61
CA ALA A 118 -16.27 -2.53 -19.85
C ALA A 118 -15.37 -2.63 -18.60
N ILE A 119 -15.33 -3.81 -17.96
CA ILE A 119 -14.44 -4.11 -16.82
C ILE A 119 -13.03 -4.44 -17.29
N SER A 120 -12.88 -5.13 -18.41
CA SER A 120 -11.64 -5.78 -18.87
C SER A 120 -10.41 -4.87 -18.94
N PRO A 121 -10.47 -3.59 -19.35
CA PRO A 121 -9.30 -2.71 -19.41
C PRO A 121 -8.77 -2.27 -18.03
N ILE A 122 -9.57 -2.41 -16.98
CA ILE A 122 -9.20 -2.01 -15.63
C ILE A 122 -8.49 -3.20 -14.96
N ARG A 123 -7.17 -3.25 -15.08
CA ARG A 123 -6.34 -4.37 -14.60
C ARG A 123 -6.65 -4.77 -13.16
N GLN A 124 -6.88 -3.80 -12.26
CA GLN A 124 -7.17 -4.03 -10.85
C GLN A 124 -8.50 -4.74 -10.62
N MET A 125 -9.41 -4.68 -11.59
CA MET A 125 -10.73 -5.33 -11.51
C MET A 125 -10.74 -6.77 -12.02
N ARG A 126 -9.60 -7.28 -12.54
CA ARG A 126 -9.47 -8.63 -13.11
C ARG A 126 -8.68 -9.58 -12.22
N ILE A 127 -8.43 -9.23 -10.99
CA ILE A 127 -7.71 -10.07 -10.06
C ILE A 127 -8.59 -11.25 -9.67
N PRO A 128 -8.15 -12.52 -9.85
CA PRO A 128 -8.96 -13.69 -9.52
C PRO A 128 -9.23 -13.77 -8.03
N GLN A 129 -10.30 -14.47 -7.66
CA GLN A 129 -10.54 -14.79 -6.26
C GLN A 129 -9.40 -15.67 -5.71
N PRO A 130 -9.05 -15.51 -4.43
CA PRO A 130 -8.00 -16.33 -3.83
C PRO A 130 -8.46 -17.77 -3.57
N ASP A 131 -7.54 -18.73 -3.61
CA ASP A 131 -7.78 -20.11 -3.23
C ASP A 131 -7.72 -20.29 -1.69
N PHE A 132 -7.01 -19.42 -1.02
CA PHE A 132 -6.93 -19.32 0.45
C PHE A 132 -6.46 -17.91 0.84
N VAL A 133 -6.64 -17.55 2.10
CA VAL A 133 -6.05 -16.33 2.68
C VAL A 133 -5.06 -16.68 3.77
N LEU A 134 -3.93 -15.96 3.79
CA LEU A 134 -2.91 -16.04 4.82
C LEU A 134 -2.83 -14.68 5.52
N CYS A 135 -2.99 -14.66 6.83
CA CYS A 135 -3.03 -13.47 7.65
C CYS A 135 -2.21 -13.63 8.93
N CYS A 136 -1.67 -12.52 9.43
CA CYS A 136 -1.22 -12.40 10.81
C CYS A 136 -2.02 -11.30 11.51
N ASN A 137 -2.10 -11.36 12.83
CA ASN A 137 -2.91 -10.41 13.62
C ASN A 137 -2.11 -9.23 14.20
N ASN A 138 -0.79 -9.21 14.05
CA ASN A 138 0.08 -8.22 14.69
C ASN A 138 0.00 -6.83 14.08
N ILE A 139 -0.64 -6.66 12.92
CA ILE A 139 -0.78 -5.35 12.30
C ILE A 139 -2.01 -4.63 12.84
N CYS A 140 -3.20 -5.27 12.81
CA CYS A 140 -4.40 -4.69 13.39
C CYS A 140 -5.58 -5.66 13.45
N ASN A 141 -6.51 -5.41 14.39
CA ASN A 141 -7.74 -6.19 14.53
C ASN A 141 -8.65 -6.08 13.29
N CYS A 142 -8.65 -4.93 12.61
CA CYS A 142 -9.42 -4.75 11.39
C CYS A 142 -8.96 -5.72 10.30
N MET A 143 -7.65 -5.93 10.14
CA MET A 143 -7.11 -6.87 9.17
C MET A 143 -7.57 -8.29 9.46
N THR A 144 -7.55 -8.73 10.70
CA THR A 144 -8.02 -10.06 11.10
C THR A 144 -9.46 -10.27 10.64
N LYS A 145 -10.36 -9.34 10.96
CA LYS A 145 -11.78 -9.41 10.58
C LYS A 145 -12.00 -9.27 9.07
N TRP A 146 -11.21 -8.46 8.40
CA TRP A 146 -11.23 -8.33 6.96
C TRP A 146 -10.94 -9.67 6.27
N TYR A 147 -9.84 -10.34 6.66
CA TYR A 147 -9.45 -11.61 6.08
C TYR A 147 -10.41 -12.76 6.42
N GLU A 148 -10.95 -12.79 7.65
CA GLU A 148 -12.01 -13.74 8.03
C GLU A 148 -13.25 -13.58 7.15
N ASN A 149 -13.69 -12.34 6.90
CA ASN A 149 -14.85 -12.09 6.04
C ASN A 149 -14.59 -12.52 4.60
N ILE A 150 -13.43 -12.23 4.03
CA ILE A 150 -13.08 -12.69 2.67
C ILE A 150 -13.10 -14.22 2.62
N ALA A 151 -12.49 -14.90 3.60
CA ALA A 151 -12.48 -16.35 3.65
C ALA A 151 -13.91 -16.93 3.66
N ARG A 152 -14.81 -16.31 4.46
CA ARG A 152 -16.23 -16.71 4.52
C ARG A 152 -16.97 -16.43 3.22
N MET A 153 -16.82 -15.23 2.64
CA MET A 153 -17.52 -14.82 1.42
C MET A 153 -17.12 -15.69 0.22
N CYS A 154 -15.84 -16.03 0.13
CA CYS A 154 -15.30 -16.87 -0.94
C CYS A 154 -15.36 -18.38 -0.63
N ASN A 155 -15.80 -18.76 0.58
CA ASN A 155 -15.79 -20.14 1.08
C ASN A 155 -14.44 -20.85 0.91
N ILE A 156 -13.36 -20.18 1.36
CA ILE A 156 -11.98 -20.62 1.22
C ILE A 156 -11.27 -20.72 2.57
N PRO A 157 -10.18 -21.51 2.69
CA PRO A 157 -9.43 -21.64 3.92
C PRO A 157 -8.80 -20.32 4.38
N LEU A 158 -8.76 -20.12 5.69
CA LEU A 158 -8.00 -19.06 6.36
C LEU A 158 -6.84 -19.70 7.16
N ILE A 159 -5.63 -19.27 6.84
CA ILE A 159 -4.42 -19.56 7.62
C ILE A 159 -4.12 -18.31 8.44
N MET A 160 -4.21 -18.46 9.78
CA MET A 160 -3.93 -17.36 10.71
C MET A 160 -2.63 -17.64 11.45
N ILE A 161 -1.72 -16.67 11.45
CA ILE A 161 -0.50 -16.63 12.26
C ILE A 161 -0.76 -15.66 13.41
N ASP A 162 -0.88 -16.19 14.61
CA ASP A 162 -1.10 -15.40 15.81
C ASP A 162 0.25 -14.88 16.35
N ILE A 163 0.38 -13.56 16.40
CA ILE A 163 1.55 -12.86 16.93
C ILE A 163 1.06 -11.93 18.03
N PRO A 164 1.23 -12.32 19.31
CA PRO A 164 0.80 -11.53 20.44
C PRO A 164 1.47 -10.16 20.50
N TYR A 165 0.80 -9.22 21.15
CA TYR A 165 1.38 -7.91 21.47
C TYR A 165 2.56 -8.08 22.42
N ASN A 166 3.68 -7.40 22.12
CA ASN A 166 4.84 -7.37 22.98
C ASN A 166 4.73 -6.20 23.98
N ASN A 167 4.47 -6.53 25.23
CA ASN A 167 4.30 -5.56 26.31
C ASN A 167 5.62 -5.17 27.02
N THR A 168 6.76 -5.65 26.51
CA THR A 168 8.09 -5.34 27.01
C THR A 168 9.00 -4.88 25.87
N VAL A 169 10.09 -4.17 26.18
CA VAL A 169 11.08 -3.77 25.16
C VAL A 169 11.81 -4.99 24.60
N GLU A 170 12.08 -5.97 25.44
CA GLU A 170 12.73 -7.21 25.03
C GLU A 170 11.73 -8.21 24.48
N VAL A 171 12.15 -8.97 23.49
CA VAL A 171 11.40 -10.12 22.97
C VAL A 171 11.94 -11.39 23.62
N HIS A 172 11.14 -11.99 24.51
CA HIS A 172 11.50 -13.20 25.23
C HIS A 172 11.47 -14.44 24.33
N ASP A 173 12.29 -15.43 24.64
CA ASP A 173 12.40 -16.64 23.82
C ASP A 173 11.12 -17.48 23.81
N GLU A 174 10.32 -17.46 24.87
CA GLU A 174 9.00 -18.09 24.93
C GLU A 174 8.06 -17.51 23.89
N ASN A 175 8.10 -16.19 23.69
CA ASN A 175 7.30 -15.51 22.67
C ASN A 175 7.73 -15.94 21.26
N VAL A 176 9.05 -16.07 21.05
CA VAL A 176 9.59 -16.56 19.78
C VAL A 176 9.15 -18.00 19.51
N LYS A 177 9.22 -18.88 20.52
CA LYS A 177 8.76 -20.27 20.43
C LYS A 177 7.27 -20.35 20.06
N TYR A 178 6.44 -19.50 20.69
CA TYR A 178 5.02 -19.45 20.38
C TYR A 178 4.77 -19.08 18.91
N VAL A 179 5.37 -17.99 18.42
CA VAL A 179 5.18 -17.56 17.03
C VAL A 179 5.81 -18.56 16.06
N ARG A 180 6.95 -19.18 16.41
CA ARG A 180 7.54 -20.25 15.62
C ARG A 180 6.56 -21.40 15.41
N ALA A 181 5.85 -21.83 16.46
CA ALA A 181 4.83 -22.88 16.34
C ALA A 181 3.66 -22.46 15.43
N GLN A 182 3.32 -21.15 15.37
CA GLN A 182 2.32 -20.64 14.42
C GLN A 182 2.82 -20.74 12.97
N PHE A 183 4.09 -20.42 12.72
CA PHE A 183 4.68 -20.59 11.39
C PHE A 183 4.74 -22.05 10.97
N ASP A 184 5.15 -22.96 11.86
CA ASP A 184 5.19 -24.40 11.58
C ASP A 184 3.80 -24.95 11.24
N LYS A 185 2.77 -24.51 11.96
CA LYS A 185 1.37 -24.82 11.66
C LYS A 185 0.95 -24.28 10.29
N ALA A 186 1.29 -23.02 9.99
CA ALA A 186 0.98 -22.39 8.71
C ALA A 186 1.67 -23.10 7.53
N ILE A 187 2.93 -23.50 7.69
CA ILE A 187 3.67 -24.30 6.69
C ILE A 187 2.94 -25.60 6.42
N LYS A 188 2.56 -26.34 7.47
CA LYS A 188 1.83 -27.61 7.32
C LYS A 188 0.51 -27.42 6.58
N GLN A 189 -0.27 -26.38 6.93
CA GLN A 189 -1.52 -26.06 6.26
C GLN A 189 -1.30 -25.71 4.77
N LEU A 190 -0.23 -24.96 4.46
CA LEU A 190 0.13 -24.64 3.07
C LEU A 190 0.55 -25.87 2.28
N GLU A 191 1.30 -26.80 2.89
CA GLU A 191 1.64 -28.08 2.27
C GLU A 191 0.39 -28.90 1.94
N GLU A 192 -0.56 -28.98 2.86
CA GLU A 192 -1.82 -29.69 2.67
C GLU A 192 -2.68 -29.07 1.57
N LEU A 193 -2.78 -27.74 1.53
CA LEU A 193 -3.58 -27.03 0.52
C LEU A 193 -2.96 -27.03 -0.87
N THR A 194 -1.63 -26.95 -0.96
CA THR A 194 -0.96 -26.82 -2.27
C THR A 194 -0.41 -28.14 -2.81
N GLY A 195 -0.32 -29.17 -1.99
CA GLY A 195 0.35 -30.43 -2.31
C GLY A 195 1.87 -30.32 -2.45
N LYS A 196 2.45 -29.16 -2.11
CA LYS A 196 3.90 -28.90 -2.24
C LYS A 196 4.56 -28.93 -0.87
N LYS A 197 5.73 -29.56 -0.79
CA LYS A 197 6.52 -29.57 0.43
C LYS A 197 7.30 -28.26 0.60
N PHE A 198 7.45 -27.84 1.86
CA PHE A 198 8.32 -26.73 2.21
C PHE A 198 9.76 -27.05 1.80
N ASP A 199 10.43 -26.09 1.20
CA ASP A 199 11.80 -26.23 0.67
C ASP A 199 12.72 -25.25 1.42
N GLU A 200 13.50 -25.79 2.35
CA GLU A 200 14.43 -25.03 3.18
C GLU A 200 15.42 -24.20 2.35
N LYS A 201 15.96 -24.76 1.27
CA LYS A 201 16.93 -24.03 0.43
C LYS A 201 16.29 -22.85 -0.30
N LYS A 202 15.06 -23.01 -0.76
CA LYS A 202 14.32 -21.89 -1.35
C LYS A 202 13.96 -20.84 -0.31
N PHE A 203 13.65 -21.24 0.91
CA PHE A 203 13.41 -20.32 2.01
C PHE A 203 14.67 -19.54 2.38
N GLU A 204 15.82 -20.19 2.52
CA GLU A 204 17.12 -19.55 2.73
C GLU A 204 17.44 -18.54 1.62
N GLN A 205 17.22 -18.89 0.36
CA GLN A 205 17.42 -17.99 -0.77
C GLN A 205 16.43 -16.80 -0.72
N ALA A 206 15.18 -17.04 -0.34
CA ALA A 206 14.20 -15.98 -0.16
C ALA A 206 14.58 -15.04 0.99
N CYS A 207 15.09 -15.55 2.10
CA CYS A 207 15.63 -14.74 3.19
C CYS A 207 16.83 -13.90 2.74
N ALA A 208 17.76 -14.47 1.99
CA ALA A 208 18.92 -13.75 1.47
C ALA A 208 18.48 -12.58 0.57
N ASN A 209 17.55 -12.80 -0.36
CA ASN A 209 17.00 -11.76 -1.22
C ASN A 209 16.23 -10.71 -0.41
N ALA A 210 15.41 -11.14 0.56
CA ALA A 210 14.66 -10.23 1.43
C ALA A 210 15.57 -9.35 2.27
N ASN A 211 16.64 -9.90 2.81
CA ASN A 211 17.64 -9.16 3.59
C ASN A 211 18.42 -8.15 2.73
N ARG A 212 18.76 -8.52 1.50
CA ARG A 212 19.39 -7.62 0.54
C ARG A 212 18.49 -6.42 0.27
N THR A 213 17.23 -6.69 -0.05
CA THR A 213 16.20 -5.66 -0.28
C THR A 213 16.00 -4.79 0.95
N ALA A 214 15.86 -5.38 2.15
CA ALA A 214 15.65 -4.65 3.40
C ALA A 214 16.82 -3.72 3.74
N LYS A 215 18.06 -4.19 3.60
CA LYS A 215 19.25 -3.38 3.87
C LYS A 215 19.38 -2.21 2.90
N ALA A 216 19.13 -2.44 1.61
CA ALA A 216 19.15 -1.38 0.60
C ALA A 216 18.02 -0.37 0.84
N TRP A 217 16.82 -0.84 1.19
CA TRP A 217 15.68 -0.01 1.57
C TRP A 217 15.95 0.88 2.78
N LEU A 218 16.50 0.32 3.87
CA LEU A 218 16.87 1.11 5.05
C LEU A 218 17.92 2.17 4.71
N LYS A 219 18.93 1.82 3.88
CA LYS A 219 19.89 2.81 3.38
C LYS A 219 19.20 3.94 2.58
N VAL A 220 18.21 3.62 1.76
CA VAL A 220 17.39 4.63 1.07
C VAL A 220 16.68 5.53 2.08
N CYS A 221 16.08 4.98 3.14
CA CYS A 221 15.44 5.75 4.21
C CYS A 221 16.43 6.69 4.92
N ASP A 222 17.65 6.24 5.19
CA ASP A 222 18.69 6.99 5.89
C ASP A 222 19.15 8.25 5.13
N PHE A 223 18.98 8.31 3.81
CA PHE A 223 19.31 9.52 3.04
C PHE A 223 18.42 10.73 3.42
N LEU A 224 17.29 10.53 4.07
CA LEU A 224 16.48 11.64 4.60
C LEU A 224 17.15 12.41 5.75
N GLN A 225 18.22 11.88 6.34
CA GLN A 225 19.00 12.55 7.40
C GLN A 225 19.91 13.66 6.85
N TYR A 226 20.22 13.67 5.56
CA TYR A 226 21.02 14.73 4.93
C TYR A 226 20.28 16.06 4.87
N LYS A 227 21.02 17.17 4.81
CA LYS A 227 20.44 18.52 4.73
C LYS A 227 21.16 19.32 3.63
N PRO A 228 20.47 19.67 2.53
CA PRO A 228 19.09 19.30 2.24
C PRO A 228 18.93 17.79 2.04
N ALA A 229 17.72 17.27 2.25
CA ALA A 229 17.43 15.88 1.94
C ALA A 229 17.43 15.70 0.42
N PRO A 230 18.05 14.64 -0.12
CA PRO A 230 18.13 14.41 -1.57
C PRO A 230 16.78 14.12 -2.21
N TYR A 231 15.77 13.78 -1.41
CA TYR A 231 14.38 13.50 -1.84
C TYR A 231 13.42 13.73 -0.67
N SER A 232 12.12 13.51 -0.89
CA SER A 232 11.07 13.69 0.12
C SER A 232 10.53 12.36 0.64
N GLY A 233 10.11 12.31 1.90
CA GLY A 233 9.43 11.15 2.47
C GLY A 233 8.14 10.75 1.74
N PHE A 234 7.52 11.65 0.98
CA PHE A 234 6.40 11.29 0.11
C PHE A 234 6.84 10.46 -1.10
N ASP A 235 8.03 10.71 -1.64
CA ASP A 235 8.61 9.88 -2.70
C ASP A 235 8.94 8.49 -2.13
N LEU A 236 9.42 8.43 -0.88
CA LEU A 236 9.65 7.18 -0.16
C LEU A 236 8.39 6.30 -0.08
N PHE A 237 7.22 6.89 0.16
CA PHE A 237 5.97 6.13 0.18
C PHE A 237 5.66 5.45 -1.17
N ASN A 238 6.00 6.08 -2.28
CA ASN A 238 5.79 5.48 -3.62
C ASN A 238 6.65 4.23 -3.82
N HIS A 239 7.89 4.23 -3.32
CA HIS A 239 8.80 3.08 -3.40
C HIS A 239 8.47 1.96 -2.40
N MET A 240 7.72 2.26 -1.34
CA MET A 240 7.37 1.29 -0.31
C MET A 240 6.61 0.08 -0.87
N ALA A 241 5.83 0.24 -1.93
CA ALA A 241 5.08 -0.85 -2.54
C ALA A 241 5.99 -2.02 -2.93
N ASP A 242 7.19 -1.75 -3.45
CA ASP A 242 8.13 -2.78 -3.90
C ASP A 242 8.75 -3.54 -2.73
N VAL A 243 9.10 -2.86 -1.63
CA VAL A 243 9.61 -3.53 -0.43
C VAL A 243 8.55 -4.39 0.25
N VAL A 244 7.28 -4.04 0.13
CA VAL A 244 6.18 -4.82 0.69
C VAL A 244 5.84 -6.02 -0.19
N THR A 245 5.74 -5.84 -1.51
CA THR A 245 5.17 -6.85 -2.42
C THR A 245 6.20 -7.73 -3.11
N ALA A 246 7.43 -7.26 -3.26
CA ALA A 246 8.49 -7.91 -4.04
C ALA A 246 9.75 -8.23 -3.23
N ARG A 247 9.71 -8.07 -1.91
CA ARG A 247 10.85 -8.16 -0.97
C ARG A 247 11.83 -9.30 -1.26
N ALA A 248 11.33 -10.51 -1.49
CA ALA A 248 12.15 -11.71 -1.67
C ALA A 248 12.62 -11.93 -3.12
N THR A 249 12.43 -10.96 -4.01
CA THR A 249 12.88 -11.05 -5.40
C THR A 249 14.25 -10.40 -5.59
N VAL A 250 15.03 -10.92 -6.55
CA VAL A 250 16.30 -10.31 -6.95
C VAL A 250 16.08 -8.89 -7.50
N ALA A 251 15.03 -8.70 -8.28
CA ALA A 251 14.71 -7.42 -8.91
C ALA A 251 14.49 -6.28 -7.89
N ALA A 252 13.81 -6.56 -6.77
CA ALA A 252 13.62 -5.55 -5.72
C ALA A 252 14.95 -5.16 -5.06
N GLY A 253 15.84 -6.14 -4.80
CA GLY A 253 17.18 -5.85 -4.31
C GLY A 253 17.98 -4.97 -5.27
N ASP A 254 18.00 -5.33 -6.56
CA ASP A 254 18.68 -4.55 -7.62
C ASP A 254 18.16 -3.12 -7.70
N ALA A 255 16.83 -2.95 -7.66
CA ALA A 255 16.21 -1.63 -7.75
C ALA A 255 16.58 -0.72 -6.56
N PHE A 256 16.52 -1.23 -5.32
CA PHE A 256 16.87 -0.42 -4.15
C PHE A 256 18.36 -0.17 -4.00
N GLU A 257 19.22 -1.09 -4.41
CA GLU A 257 20.68 -0.86 -4.45
C GLU A 257 21.02 0.23 -5.49
N LEU A 258 20.37 0.20 -6.67
CA LEU A 258 20.53 1.24 -7.68
C LEU A 258 20.06 2.60 -7.15
N LEU A 259 18.85 2.65 -6.56
CA LEU A 259 18.31 3.87 -5.97
C LEU A 259 19.23 4.42 -4.88
N ALA A 260 19.73 3.56 -3.99
CA ALA A 260 20.66 3.99 -2.95
C ALA A 260 21.97 4.58 -3.53
N LYS A 261 22.47 4.00 -4.62
CA LYS A 261 23.65 4.53 -5.34
C LYS A 261 23.37 5.89 -5.97
N ASP A 262 22.23 6.05 -6.65
CA ASP A 262 21.83 7.31 -7.27
C ASP A 262 21.67 8.43 -6.22
N LEU A 263 21.07 8.10 -5.07
CA LEU A 263 20.93 9.04 -3.94
C LEU A 263 22.29 9.41 -3.33
N GLU A 264 23.22 8.47 -3.24
CA GLU A 264 24.59 8.74 -2.79
C GLU A 264 25.32 9.73 -3.72
N GLU A 265 25.15 9.58 -5.02
CA GLU A 265 25.69 10.52 -6.02
C GLU A 265 25.03 11.89 -5.92
N THR A 266 23.70 11.93 -5.73
CA THR A 266 22.93 13.16 -5.53
C THR A 266 23.42 13.94 -4.31
N VAL A 267 23.65 13.25 -3.20
CA VAL A 267 24.22 13.85 -1.96
C VAL A 267 25.64 14.38 -2.20
N LYS A 268 26.52 13.61 -2.89
CA LYS A 268 27.89 14.04 -3.20
C LYS A 268 27.94 15.33 -4.03
N LYS A 269 26.95 15.53 -4.90
CA LYS A 269 26.83 16.73 -5.72
C LYS A 269 26.16 17.89 -4.98
N GLY A 270 25.61 17.68 -3.77
CA GLY A 270 24.83 18.66 -3.04
C GLY A 270 23.47 18.96 -3.69
N GLU A 271 22.97 18.03 -4.51
CA GLU A 271 21.72 18.14 -5.23
C GLU A 271 20.54 17.56 -4.44
N THR A 272 19.33 17.87 -4.90
CA THR A 272 18.08 17.28 -4.37
C THR A 272 17.05 17.17 -5.50
N THR A 273 16.23 16.15 -5.47
CA THR A 273 15.07 16.02 -6.36
C THR A 273 13.86 16.83 -5.86
N THR A 274 13.97 17.41 -4.66
CA THR A 274 12.91 18.24 -4.07
C THR A 274 12.83 19.57 -4.83
N PRO A 275 11.71 19.89 -5.51
CA PRO A 275 11.61 21.03 -6.43
C PRO A 275 11.36 22.37 -5.73
N PHE A 276 11.75 22.49 -4.44
CA PHE A 276 11.58 23.70 -3.63
C PHE A 276 12.68 23.75 -2.57
N PRO A 277 13.03 24.96 -2.05
CA PRO A 277 13.99 25.09 -0.96
C PRO A 277 13.47 24.45 0.32
N GLU A 278 14.25 23.53 0.92
CA GLU A 278 13.94 22.92 2.21
C GLU A 278 14.15 23.96 3.33
N LYS A 279 13.05 24.52 3.84
CA LYS A 279 13.05 25.48 4.96
C LYS A 279 12.77 24.82 6.29
N TYR A 280 11.81 23.90 6.29
CA TYR A 280 11.35 23.16 7.46
C TYR A 280 11.36 21.67 7.16
N ARG A 281 11.70 20.89 8.17
CA ARG A 281 11.77 19.44 8.15
C ARG A 281 10.71 18.87 9.07
N VAL A 282 9.86 18.00 8.58
CA VAL A 282 8.80 17.41 9.41
C VAL A 282 8.82 15.91 9.38
N MET A 283 8.47 15.29 10.50
CA MET A 283 8.08 13.89 10.54
C MET A 283 6.61 13.77 10.12
N PHE A 284 6.33 12.85 9.22
CA PHE A 284 4.96 12.43 8.93
C PHE A 284 4.65 11.17 9.73
N GLU A 285 3.73 11.31 10.69
CA GLU A 285 3.23 10.21 11.52
C GLU A 285 1.88 9.75 10.99
N GLY A 286 1.75 8.46 10.74
CA GLY A 286 0.51 7.85 10.27
C GLY A 286 0.62 7.19 8.89
N ILE A 287 -0.47 6.61 8.45
CA ILE A 287 -0.59 5.97 7.14
C ILE A 287 -0.89 7.03 6.08
N PRO A 288 -0.18 7.06 4.95
CA PRO A 288 -0.45 8.03 3.90
C PRO A 288 -1.84 7.84 3.28
N CYS A 289 -2.52 8.96 3.01
CA CYS A 289 -3.77 8.95 2.26
C CYS A 289 -3.45 8.87 0.76
N TRP A 290 -3.26 7.67 0.24
CA TRP A 290 -2.78 7.39 -1.11
C TRP A 290 -3.51 8.17 -2.22
N PRO A 291 -4.86 8.21 -2.28
CA PRO A 291 -5.56 8.93 -3.35
C PRO A 291 -5.40 10.46 -3.27
N LYS A 292 -5.01 10.99 -2.12
CA LYS A 292 -4.93 12.43 -1.85
C LYS A 292 -3.50 12.91 -1.57
N LEU A 293 -2.48 12.07 -1.75
CA LEU A 293 -1.07 12.47 -1.56
C LEU A 293 -0.70 13.76 -2.28
N PRO A 294 -1.04 13.97 -3.57
CA PRO A 294 -0.72 15.22 -4.25
C PRO A 294 -1.38 16.45 -3.62
N ALA A 295 -2.61 16.31 -3.12
CA ALA A 295 -3.35 17.40 -2.47
C ALA A 295 -2.73 17.76 -1.11
N LEU A 296 -2.28 16.77 -0.34
CA LEU A 296 -1.57 16.98 0.92
C LEU A 296 -0.19 17.60 0.69
N PHE A 297 0.52 17.14 -0.33
CA PHE A 297 1.91 17.53 -0.58
C PHE A 297 2.05 18.94 -1.18
N LYS A 298 1.08 19.38 -2.00
CA LYS A 298 1.13 20.68 -2.66
C LYS A 298 1.28 21.86 -1.70
N PRO A 299 0.45 22.01 -0.64
CA PRO A 299 0.62 23.12 0.32
C PRO A 299 1.96 23.04 1.08
N LEU A 300 2.45 21.85 1.42
CA LEU A 300 3.76 21.72 2.07
C LEU A 300 4.88 22.26 1.19
N LYS A 301 4.89 21.91 -0.10
CA LYS A 301 5.85 22.43 -1.09
C LYS A 301 5.86 23.96 -1.16
N THR A 302 4.69 24.59 -1.20
CA THR A 302 4.60 26.06 -1.30
C THR A 302 5.19 26.79 -0.11
N HIS A 303 5.23 26.13 1.05
CA HIS A 303 5.81 26.70 2.28
C HIS A 303 7.24 26.25 2.55
N GLY A 304 7.83 25.44 1.70
CA GLY A 304 9.19 24.92 1.87
C GLY A 304 9.29 23.85 2.98
N VAL A 305 8.18 23.16 3.25
CA VAL A 305 8.13 22.07 4.24
C VAL A 305 8.42 20.74 3.54
N ASN A 306 9.51 20.09 3.94
CA ASN A 306 9.87 18.76 3.46
C ASN A 306 9.55 17.69 4.51
N VAL A 307 8.98 16.58 4.08
CA VAL A 307 8.84 15.39 4.93
C VAL A 307 10.16 14.65 4.89
N THR A 308 10.89 14.66 5.98
CA THR A 308 12.22 14.06 6.07
C THR A 308 12.30 12.91 7.06
N ALA A 309 11.22 12.64 7.77
CA ALA A 309 11.11 11.56 8.72
C ALA A 309 9.76 10.87 8.58
N VAL A 310 9.75 9.55 8.60
CA VAL A 310 8.55 8.73 8.56
C VAL A 310 8.76 7.48 9.41
N VAL A 311 7.75 7.03 10.13
CA VAL A 311 7.81 5.78 10.92
C VAL A 311 7.37 4.58 10.06
N TYR A 312 6.34 4.76 9.26
CA TYR A 312 5.67 3.68 8.56
C TYR A 312 6.55 2.96 7.52
N ALA A 313 7.28 3.70 6.69
CA ALA A 313 8.03 3.13 5.58
C ALA A 313 9.27 2.32 6.02
N PRO A 314 10.14 2.77 6.94
CA PRO A 314 11.28 1.99 7.41
C PRO A 314 10.88 0.71 8.15
N ALA A 315 9.67 0.67 8.72
CA ALA A 315 9.15 -0.49 9.43
C ALA A 315 9.11 -1.79 8.61
N PHE A 316 9.14 -1.69 7.29
CA PHE A 316 9.18 -2.84 6.39
C PHE A 316 10.61 -3.36 6.12
N GLY A 317 11.63 -2.75 6.70
CA GLY A 317 13.04 -3.17 6.58
C GLY A 317 13.42 -4.36 7.47
N PHE A 318 12.62 -5.43 7.49
CA PHE A 318 12.92 -6.62 8.29
C PHE A 318 14.14 -7.40 7.78
N VAL A 319 15.01 -7.80 8.70
CA VAL A 319 16.17 -8.67 8.43
C VAL A 319 16.06 -9.94 9.28
N TYR A 320 16.12 -11.10 8.64
CA TYR A 320 16.08 -12.42 9.29
C TYR A 320 16.67 -13.50 8.38
N ASN A 321 17.32 -14.51 8.96
CA ASN A 321 17.97 -15.59 8.21
C ASN A 321 17.26 -16.94 8.37
N ASN A 322 16.37 -17.04 9.35
CA ASN A 322 15.62 -18.26 9.66
C ASN A 322 14.23 -17.89 10.25
N ILE A 323 13.41 -18.90 10.49
CA ILE A 323 12.04 -18.68 10.98
C ILE A 323 12.02 -18.09 12.41
N ASP A 324 12.97 -18.46 13.28
CA ASP A 324 13.01 -17.91 14.64
C ASP A 324 13.37 -16.42 14.64
N GLU A 325 14.36 -16.05 13.82
CA GLU A 325 14.69 -14.63 13.62
C GLU A 325 13.53 -13.87 12.97
N MET A 326 12.82 -14.49 12.02
CA MET A 326 11.61 -13.90 11.41
C MET A 326 10.52 -13.70 12.48
N ALA A 327 10.26 -14.68 13.34
CA ALA A 327 9.33 -14.55 14.45
C ALA A 327 9.73 -13.39 15.37
N ARG A 328 10.98 -13.28 15.74
CA ARG A 328 11.51 -12.18 16.56
C ARG A 328 11.36 -10.81 15.88
N ALA A 329 11.58 -10.73 14.56
CA ALA A 329 11.40 -9.49 13.79
C ALA A 329 9.94 -9.04 13.75
N TYR A 330 9.00 -9.95 13.61
CA TYR A 330 7.57 -9.63 13.64
C TYR A 330 7.08 -9.11 14.99
N TYR A 331 7.68 -9.55 16.11
CA TYR A 331 7.42 -8.98 17.43
C TYR A 331 7.87 -7.52 17.58
N LYS A 332 8.79 -7.07 16.73
CA LYS A 332 9.29 -5.69 16.70
C LYS A 332 8.58 -4.80 15.66
N ALA A 333 7.49 -5.28 15.08
CA ALA A 333 6.68 -4.46 14.18
C ALA A 333 6.04 -3.29 14.95
N PRO A 334 5.86 -2.10 14.34
CA PRO A 334 5.40 -0.89 15.03
C PRO A 334 4.12 -1.05 15.85
N ASN A 335 3.20 -1.87 15.36
CA ASN A 335 1.91 -2.10 16.04
C ASN A 335 1.94 -3.24 17.08
N SER A 336 3.12 -3.85 17.28
CA SER A 336 3.30 -4.97 18.21
C SER A 336 4.20 -4.62 19.41
N VAL A 337 4.77 -3.42 19.43
CA VAL A 337 5.73 -2.99 20.47
C VAL A 337 5.05 -2.20 21.58
N CYS A 338 5.62 -2.24 22.79
CA CYS A 338 5.17 -1.41 23.90
C CYS A 338 5.33 0.09 23.64
N ILE A 339 4.64 0.91 24.43
CA ILE A 339 4.63 2.38 24.26
C ILE A 339 6.05 2.95 24.37
N GLU A 340 6.83 2.49 25.35
CA GLU A 340 8.19 2.96 25.60
C GLU A 340 9.06 2.78 24.33
N GLN A 341 9.05 1.59 23.75
CA GLN A 341 9.80 1.33 22.51
C GLN A 341 9.26 2.15 21.33
N GLY A 342 7.95 2.33 21.26
CA GLY A 342 7.30 3.16 20.24
C GLY A 342 7.70 4.63 20.32
N VAL A 343 7.84 5.19 21.54
CA VAL A 343 8.30 6.57 21.81
C VAL A 343 9.77 6.70 21.47
N ASP A 344 10.64 5.86 22.03
CA ASP A 344 12.08 5.88 21.79
C ASP A 344 12.42 5.84 20.29
N TRP A 345 11.68 5.02 19.54
CA TRP A 345 11.86 4.92 18.10
C TRP A 345 11.51 6.23 17.39
N ARG A 346 10.40 6.86 17.74
CA ARG A 346 9.97 8.14 17.16
C ARG A 346 10.91 9.28 17.50
N GLU A 347 11.35 9.35 18.76
CA GLU A 347 12.35 10.33 19.19
C GLU A 347 13.66 10.16 18.42
N GLY A 348 14.14 8.91 18.26
CA GLY A 348 15.33 8.60 17.48
C GLY A 348 15.21 9.11 16.05
N ILE A 349 14.12 8.75 15.36
CA ILE A 349 13.86 9.20 13.99
C ILE A 349 13.81 10.74 13.90
N CYS A 350 13.12 11.41 14.81
CA CYS A 350 13.05 12.88 14.82
C CYS A 350 14.43 13.52 14.99
N ARG A 351 15.22 13.03 15.93
CA ARG A 351 16.58 13.53 16.23
C ARG A 351 17.52 13.31 15.04
N ASP A 352 17.57 12.09 14.51
CA ASP A 352 18.49 11.70 13.44
C ASP A 352 18.18 12.44 12.14
N ASN A 353 16.90 12.66 11.86
CA ASN A 353 16.44 13.41 10.69
C ASN A 353 16.33 14.93 10.92
N LYS A 354 16.74 15.45 12.09
CA LYS A 354 16.78 16.90 12.41
C LYS A 354 15.43 17.58 12.16
N VAL A 355 14.39 17.03 12.76
CA VAL A 355 12.98 17.42 12.54
C VAL A 355 12.65 18.68 13.31
N ASP A 356 12.02 19.67 12.66
CA ASP A 356 11.53 20.91 13.26
C ASP A 356 10.11 20.77 13.81
N GLY A 357 9.34 19.79 13.32
CA GLY A 357 7.96 19.57 13.74
C GLY A 357 7.40 18.22 13.27
N VAL A 358 6.21 17.87 13.74
CA VAL A 358 5.53 16.62 13.42
C VAL A 358 4.18 16.90 12.77
N LEU A 359 3.91 16.26 11.64
CA LEU A 359 2.64 16.27 10.96
C LEU A 359 1.93 14.95 11.23
N VAL A 360 0.92 14.96 12.09
CA VAL A 360 0.15 13.77 12.45
C VAL A 360 -1.05 13.63 11.53
N HIS A 361 -1.09 12.51 10.78
CA HIS A 361 -2.24 12.13 9.99
C HIS A 361 -3.14 11.21 10.81
N TYR A 362 -4.16 11.78 11.41
CA TYR A 362 -5.15 11.05 12.18
C TYR A 362 -6.14 10.34 11.25
N ASN A 363 -5.88 9.08 10.95
CA ASN A 363 -6.72 8.30 10.07
C ASN A 363 -7.88 7.68 10.86
N ARG A 364 -9.09 8.20 10.66
CA ARG A 364 -10.31 7.77 11.36
C ARG A 364 -10.53 6.26 11.35
N SER A 365 -10.28 5.61 10.22
CA SER A 365 -10.51 4.18 10.03
C SER A 365 -9.31 3.30 10.39
N CYS A 366 -8.16 3.88 10.77
CA CYS A 366 -6.99 3.13 11.19
C CYS A 366 -6.84 3.18 12.72
N LYS A 367 -7.53 2.29 13.43
CA LYS A 367 -7.54 2.26 14.89
C LYS A 367 -6.16 2.09 15.55
N PRO A 368 -5.28 1.18 15.08
CA PRO A 368 -3.97 0.99 15.71
C PRO A 368 -3.08 2.23 15.64
N TRP A 369 -2.99 2.86 14.47
CA TRP A 369 -2.21 4.09 14.34
C TRP A 369 -2.82 5.26 15.09
N SER A 370 -4.15 5.39 15.08
CA SER A 370 -4.83 6.47 15.80
C SER A 370 -4.79 6.30 17.31
N GLY A 371 -4.71 5.08 17.81
CA GLY A 371 -4.63 4.77 19.23
C GLY A 371 -3.29 5.09 19.90
N LEU A 372 -2.24 5.33 19.12
CA LEU A 372 -0.91 5.66 19.62
C LEU A 372 -0.69 7.17 19.84
N HIS A 373 -1.71 7.99 19.65
CA HIS A 373 -1.64 9.45 19.73
C HIS A 373 -2.34 10.03 20.97
N GLY A 374 -2.60 9.19 21.96
CA GLY A 374 -3.21 9.59 23.22
C GLY A 374 -2.22 10.13 24.24
#